data_549d37dccd863d8693f61716baba4e50
#
_entry.id   549d37dccd863d8693f61716baba4e50
#
_cell.length_a   1.000
_cell.length_b   1.000
_cell.length_c   1.000
_cell.angle_alpha   90.00
_cell.angle_beta   90.00
_cell.angle_gamma   90.00
#
_symmetry.space_group_name_H-M   'P 1'
#
loop_
_entity.id
_entity.type
_entity.pdbx_description
1 polymer ?
#
loop_
_entity_poly.entity_id
_entity_poly.type
_entity_poly.pdbx_seq_one_letter_code
_entity_poly.pdbx_strand_id
1 'polypeptide(L)'
;LKIAIAGLGRMGAVHALHVHELARDTRECEIAALVDSDIERARHLASEMGGGVPVFSSIEELAGAKVCNATVIVTPTDTHRAHAETLIAAGHRVLLEKPLTGTLEEDRAFAARLDRDHPDALMLAFQRRFDASLQYAKQLADSGVIGRVFKIYSALEDSNPAPNGYQSSGILPDMSVHNVDEILWLTGRTPSKALAIGARIYSHAHTTCKEDFDDALLYLWFDNDLVAQVQVSRNHVSGYRVETVIFGEEGQIHVGRFDQKPFEVVVEAYGRRGRAEPLAFQRF
;
A
#
# COMPACT_ATOMS: atom_id res chain seq x y z
N LEU A 1 16.98 9.21 -10.81
CA LEU A 1 17.22 8.01 -10.01
C LEU A 1 17.49 6.81 -10.91
N LYS A 2 18.44 5.96 -10.51
CA LYS A 2 18.69 4.65 -11.13
C LYS A 2 18.04 3.57 -10.27
N ILE A 3 16.95 3.00 -10.76
CA ILE A 3 16.05 2.16 -9.97
C ILE A 3 16.19 0.70 -10.39
N ALA A 4 16.40 -0.20 -9.44
CA ALA A 4 16.23 -1.63 -9.65
C ALA A 4 14.86 -2.09 -9.13
N ILE A 5 14.29 -3.13 -9.75
CA ILE A 5 13.09 -3.81 -9.27
C ILE A 5 13.47 -5.23 -8.90
N ALA A 6 13.22 -5.62 -7.65
CA ALA A 6 13.57 -6.92 -7.10
C ALA A 6 12.30 -7.70 -6.70
N GLY A 7 12.15 -8.89 -7.30
CA GLY A 7 10.93 -9.69 -7.25
C GLY A 7 9.95 -9.29 -8.36
N LEU A 8 9.92 -10.06 -9.44
CA LEU A 8 9.18 -9.73 -10.66
C LEU A 8 7.90 -10.58 -10.81
N GLY A 9 7.28 -10.91 -9.69
CA GLY A 9 5.94 -11.46 -9.65
C GLY A 9 4.89 -10.44 -10.11
N ARG A 10 3.61 -10.72 -9.88
CA ARG A 10 2.50 -9.86 -10.31
C ARG A 10 2.71 -8.38 -9.92
N MET A 11 3.03 -8.09 -8.66
CA MET A 11 3.22 -6.69 -8.21
C MET A 11 4.53 -6.08 -8.70
N GLY A 12 5.61 -6.89 -8.76
CA GLY A 12 6.87 -6.40 -9.29
C GLY A 12 6.80 -6.00 -10.77
N ALA A 13 6.04 -6.73 -11.58
CA ALA A 13 5.79 -6.33 -12.96
C ALA A 13 5.01 -5.00 -13.05
N VAL A 14 4.05 -4.77 -12.15
CA VAL A 14 3.33 -3.49 -12.06
C VAL A 14 4.28 -2.35 -11.70
N HIS A 15 5.13 -2.53 -10.68
CA HIS A 15 6.13 -1.52 -10.32
C HIS A 15 7.11 -1.24 -11.48
N ALA A 16 7.57 -2.29 -12.17
CA ALA A 16 8.45 -2.12 -13.31
C ALA A 16 7.80 -1.31 -14.44
N LEU A 17 6.53 -1.60 -14.75
CA LEU A 17 5.77 -0.84 -15.74
C LEU A 17 5.65 0.64 -15.35
N HIS A 18 5.27 0.93 -14.10
CA HIS A 18 5.12 2.31 -13.63
C HIS A 18 6.44 3.08 -13.64
N VAL A 19 7.55 2.45 -13.23
CA VAL A 19 8.87 3.11 -13.31
C VAL A 19 9.28 3.33 -14.75
N HIS A 20 8.97 2.39 -15.65
CA HIS A 20 9.25 2.54 -17.09
C HIS A 20 8.45 3.70 -17.71
N GLU A 21 7.17 3.82 -17.40
CA GLU A 21 6.32 4.93 -17.84
C GLU A 21 6.81 6.26 -17.27
N LEU A 22 7.11 6.31 -15.98
CA LEU A 22 7.64 7.51 -15.32
C LEU A 22 8.97 7.96 -15.94
N ALA A 23 9.86 7.00 -16.23
CA ALA A 23 11.13 7.26 -16.89
C ALA A 23 10.96 7.89 -18.27
N ARG A 24 9.99 7.37 -19.05
CA ARG A 24 9.66 7.91 -20.37
C ARG A 24 9.09 9.33 -20.29
N ASP A 25 8.21 9.58 -19.33
CA ASP A 25 7.42 10.81 -19.27
C ASP A 25 8.19 11.96 -18.60
N THR A 26 9.02 11.68 -17.58
CA THR A 26 9.71 12.72 -16.79
C THR A 26 11.20 12.79 -17.03
N ARG A 27 11.84 11.70 -17.42
CA ARG A 27 13.32 11.52 -17.48
C ARG A 27 14.01 11.69 -16.11
N GLU A 28 13.30 11.65 -15.01
CA GLU A 28 13.84 11.79 -13.66
C GLU A 28 14.38 10.49 -13.09
N CYS A 29 13.98 9.36 -13.69
CA CYS A 29 14.44 8.02 -13.30
C CYS A 29 14.66 7.14 -14.53
N GLU A 30 15.31 6.01 -14.30
CA GLU A 30 15.48 4.93 -15.26
C GLU A 30 15.43 3.58 -14.55
N ILE A 31 14.99 2.53 -15.24
CA ILE A 31 15.16 1.16 -14.77
C ILE A 31 16.59 0.74 -15.08
N ALA A 32 17.40 0.63 -14.02
CA ALA A 32 18.80 0.28 -14.10
C ALA A 32 19.08 -1.22 -13.96
N ALA A 33 18.14 -1.98 -13.36
CA ALA A 33 18.27 -3.42 -13.23
C ALA A 33 16.92 -4.08 -12.90
N LEU A 34 16.79 -5.36 -13.25
CA LEU A 34 15.71 -6.25 -12.84
C LEU A 34 16.31 -7.47 -12.11
N VAL A 35 15.69 -7.87 -11.00
CA VAL A 35 16.18 -8.97 -10.15
C VAL A 35 15.06 -9.94 -9.85
N ASP A 36 15.27 -11.21 -10.16
CA ASP A 36 14.37 -12.30 -9.76
C ASP A 36 15.17 -13.61 -9.65
N SER A 37 14.85 -14.45 -8.67
CA SER A 37 15.45 -15.78 -8.55
C SER A 37 15.18 -16.65 -9.76
N ASP A 38 14.06 -16.41 -10.46
CA ASP A 38 13.78 -16.91 -11.80
C ASP A 38 14.38 -15.95 -12.84
N ILE A 39 15.62 -16.17 -13.21
CA ILE A 39 16.36 -15.30 -14.15
C ILE A 39 15.67 -15.20 -15.52
N GLU A 40 14.94 -16.23 -15.95
CA GLU A 40 14.22 -16.19 -17.23
C GLU A 40 13.03 -15.23 -17.16
N ARG A 41 12.36 -15.12 -16.01
CA ARG A 41 11.33 -14.09 -15.77
C ARG A 41 11.91 -12.70 -15.90
N ALA A 42 13.09 -12.47 -15.30
CA ALA A 42 13.76 -11.17 -15.39
C ALA A 42 14.18 -10.83 -16.84
N ARG A 43 14.69 -11.81 -17.58
CA ARG A 43 15.06 -11.65 -19.00
C ARG A 43 13.84 -11.37 -19.88
N HIS A 44 12.75 -12.06 -19.62
CA HIS A 44 11.50 -11.87 -20.37
C HIS A 44 10.99 -10.44 -20.19
N LEU A 45 10.87 -9.97 -18.93
CA LEU A 45 10.42 -8.60 -18.65
C LEU A 45 11.38 -7.55 -19.22
N ALA A 46 12.69 -7.76 -19.13
CA ALA A 46 13.67 -6.88 -19.74
C ALA A 46 13.49 -6.76 -21.27
N SER A 47 13.18 -7.88 -21.92
CA SER A 47 12.89 -7.90 -23.37
C SER A 47 11.61 -7.13 -23.74
N GLU A 48 10.54 -7.29 -22.95
CA GLU A 48 9.28 -6.55 -23.14
C GLU A 48 9.46 -5.03 -23.00
N MET A 49 10.43 -4.61 -22.19
CA MET A 49 10.79 -3.20 -21.99
C MET A 49 11.74 -2.63 -23.07
N GLY A 50 11.96 -3.36 -24.15
CA GLY A 50 12.83 -2.91 -25.25
C GLY A 50 14.26 -3.42 -25.16
N GLY A 51 14.59 -4.25 -24.18
CA GLY A 51 15.93 -4.84 -23.98
C GLY A 51 16.94 -3.88 -23.35
N GLY A 52 18.14 -4.41 -23.11
CA GLY A 52 19.27 -3.61 -22.61
C GLY A 52 19.31 -3.35 -21.10
N VAL A 53 18.24 -3.72 -20.36
CA VAL A 53 18.22 -3.62 -18.90
C VAL A 53 19.00 -4.81 -18.31
N PRO A 54 20.01 -4.59 -17.47
CA PRO A 54 20.74 -5.65 -16.78
C PRO A 54 19.80 -6.49 -15.90
N VAL A 55 20.03 -7.80 -15.87
CA VAL A 55 19.27 -8.74 -15.05
C VAL A 55 20.19 -9.48 -14.09
N PHE A 56 19.71 -9.71 -12.87
CA PHE A 56 20.43 -10.39 -11.80
C PHE A 56 19.56 -11.50 -11.19
N SER A 57 20.18 -12.54 -10.68
CA SER A 57 19.50 -13.67 -10.05
C SER A 57 19.32 -13.49 -8.54
N SER A 58 20.07 -12.55 -7.92
CA SER A 58 20.01 -12.31 -6.48
C SER A 58 20.24 -10.83 -6.10
N ILE A 59 19.89 -10.51 -4.87
CA ILE A 59 20.11 -9.19 -4.27
C ILE A 59 21.60 -8.92 -4.07
N GLU A 60 22.37 -9.93 -3.73
CA GLU A 60 23.82 -9.86 -3.51
C GLU A 60 24.55 -9.49 -4.82
N GLU A 61 24.14 -10.10 -5.93
CA GLU A 61 24.66 -9.74 -7.26
C GLU A 61 24.36 -8.29 -7.60
N LEU A 62 23.11 -7.83 -7.38
CA LEU A 62 22.73 -6.44 -7.60
C LEU A 62 23.55 -5.48 -6.73
N ALA A 63 23.67 -5.77 -5.44
CA ALA A 63 24.41 -4.92 -4.50
C ALA A 63 25.89 -4.77 -4.90
N GLY A 64 26.50 -5.85 -5.41
CA GLY A 64 27.87 -5.85 -5.91
C GLY A 64 28.06 -5.10 -7.23
N ALA A 65 27.04 -5.03 -8.07
CA ALA A 65 27.15 -4.49 -9.43
C ALA A 65 27.21 -2.96 -9.51
N LYS A 66 26.77 -2.23 -8.48
CA LYS A 66 26.78 -0.74 -8.39
C LYS A 66 26.14 -0.02 -9.58
N VAL A 67 25.11 -0.63 -10.18
CA VAL A 67 24.42 -0.10 -11.36
C VAL A 67 23.27 0.84 -11.02
N CYS A 68 22.78 0.80 -9.78
CA CYS A 68 21.64 1.58 -9.30
C CYS A 68 21.89 2.14 -7.90
N ASN A 69 21.05 3.09 -7.48
CA ASN A 69 21.10 3.74 -6.17
C ASN A 69 19.76 3.71 -5.43
N ALA A 70 18.75 3.12 -6.04
CA ALA A 70 17.45 2.88 -5.44
C ALA A 70 16.94 1.50 -5.86
N THR A 71 16.19 0.84 -4.98
CA THR A 71 15.60 -0.48 -5.28
C THR A 71 14.18 -0.56 -4.75
N VAL A 72 13.27 -1.02 -5.59
CA VAL A 72 11.91 -1.42 -5.19
C VAL A 72 11.96 -2.92 -4.88
N ILE A 73 11.66 -3.31 -3.65
CA ILE A 73 11.64 -4.71 -3.20
C ILE A 73 10.19 -5.20 -3.15
N VAL A 74 9.90 -6.23 -3.94
CA VAL A 74 8.58 -6.86 -4.10
C VAL A 74 8.72 -8.39 -4.00
N THR A 75 9.69 -8.84 -3.26
CA THR A 75 9.97 -10.26 -3.02
C THR A 75 9.01 -10.85 -1.97
N PRO A 76 9.01 -12.15 -1.68
CA PRO A 76 8.24 -12.72 -0.59
C PRO A 76 8.56 -12.07 0.77
N THR A 77 7.54 -11.91 1.62
CA THR A 77 7.64 -11.18 2.89
C THR A 77 8.75 -11.66 3.81
N ASP A 78 8.99 -12.96 3.86
CA ASP A 78 10.03 -13.58 4.67
C ASP A 78 11.47 -13.16 4.26
N THR A 79 11.63 -12.63 3.06
CA THR A 79 12.92 -12.14 2.56
C THR A 79 13.09 -10.61 2.71
N HIS A 80 12.03 -9.88 2.99
CA HIS A 80 12.00 -8.43 2.99
C HIS A 80 13.13 -7.80 3.80
N ARG A 81 13.26 -8.21 5.07
CA ARG A 81 14.26 -7.67 5.98
C ARG A 81 15.69 -7.91 5.48
N ALA A 82 16.02 -9.15 5.13
CA ALA A 82 17.37 -9.51 4.69
C ALA A 82 17.76 -8.75 3.41
N HIS A 83 16.86 -8.68 2.45
CA HIS A 83 17.08 -7.97 1.19
C HIS A 83 17.24 -6.46 1.42
N ALA A 84 16.38 -5.85 2.25
CA ALA A 84 16.48 -4.44 2.57
C ALA A 84 17.80 -4.10 3.29
N GLU A 85 18.19 -4.91 4.31
CA GLU A 85 19.46 -4.72 5.03
C GLU A 85 20.66 -4.80 4.09
N THR A 86 20.70 -5.78 3.17
CA THR A 86 21.78 -5.94 2.18
C THR A 86 21.89 -4.72 1.26
N LEU A 87 20.77 -4.23 0.74
CA LEU A 87 20.76 -3.11 -0.18
C LEU A 87 21.06 -1.77 0.51
N ILE A 88 20.52 -1.55 1.72
CA ILE A 88 20.83 -0.36 2.51
C ILE A 88 22.32 -0.31 2.87
N ALA A 89 22.90 -1.44 3.26
CA ALA A 89 24.34 -1.53 3.52
C ALA A 89 25.19 -1.25 2.27
N ALA A 90 24.67 -1.55 1.07
CA ALA A 90 25.26 -1.20 -0.21
C ALA A 90 25.02 0.27 -0.65
N GLY A 91 24.30 1.06 0.15
CA GLY A 91 24.01 2.47 -0.10
C GLY A 91 22.77 2.75 -0.94
N HIS A 92 21.88 1.77 -1.11
CA HIS A 92 20.63 1.98 -1.83
C HIS A 92 19.57 2.64 -0.93
N ARG A 93 18.74 3.48 -1.53
CA ARG A 93 17.41 3.80 -0.99
C ARG A 93 16.43 2.71 -1.38
N VAL A 94 15.60 2.30 -0.45
CA VAL A 94 14.70 1.16 -0.63
C VAL A 94 13.25 1.60 -0.54
N LEU A 95 12.46 1.26 -1.56
CA LEU A 95 11.01 1.18 -1.47
C LEU A 95 10.65 -0.29 -1.26
N LEU A 96 10.09 -0.62 -0.10
CA LEU A 96 9.75 -1.99 0.28
C LEU A 96 8.24 -2.19 0.25
N GLU A 97 7.77 -3.24 -0.42
CA GLU A 97 6.36 -3.62 -0.35
C GLU A 97 5.95 -4.04 1.06
N LYS A 98 4.68 -3.80 1.37
CA LYS A 98 4.08 -4.23 2.63
C LYS A 98 3.90 -5.78 2.65
N PRO A 99 3.88 -6.42 3.83
CA PRO A 99 4.23 -5.88 5.14
C PRO A 99 5.75 -5.69 5.30
N LEU A 100 6.17 -4.96 6.35
CA LEU A 100 7.59 -4.69 6.59
C LEU A 100 8.37 -5.98 6.81
N THR A 101 7.87 -6.83 7.72
CA THR A 101 8.37 -8.19 7.98
C THR A 101 7.19 -9.17 8.22
N GLY A 102 7.48 -10.37 8.69
CA GLY A 102 6.47 -11.40 8.97
C GLY A 102 5.78 -11.27 10.32
N THR A 103 6.36 -10.56 11.30
CA THR A 103 5.86 -10.47 12.66
C THR A 103 6.01 -9.07 13.26
N LEU A 104 5.13 -8.71 14.20
CA LEU A 104 5.20 -7.42 14.90
C LEU A 104 6.51 -7.22 15.67
N GLU A 105 7.06 -8.28 16.23
CA GLU A 105 8.34 -8.22 16.97
C GLU A 105 9.48 -7.86 16.03
N GLU A 106 9.56 -8.50 14.87
CA GLU A 106 10.55 -8.20 13.85
C GLU A 106 10.34 -6.81 13.28
N ASP A 107 9.09 -6.38 13.02
CA ASP A 107 8.77 -5.04 12.55
C ASP A 107 9.33 -3.98 13.49
N ARG A 108 9.07 -4.12 14.80
CA ARG A 108 9.56 -3.19 15.83
C ARG A 108 11.08 -3.15 15.89
N ALA A 109 11.71 -4.31 15.88
CA ALA A 109 13.16 -4.40 15.95
C ALA A 109 13.83 -3.81 14.70
N PHE A 110 13.26 -4.09 13.53
CA PHE A 110 13.81 -3.60 12.26
C PHE A 110 13.57 -2.09 12.09
N ALA A 111 12.37 -1.58 12.39
CA ALA A 111 12.08 -0.15 12.35
C ALA A 111 12.98 0.64 13.31
N ALA A 112 13.14 0.19 14.57
CA ALA A 112 14.02 0.86 15.53
C ALA A 112 15.49 0.87 15.09
N ARG A 113 15.95 -0.16 14.39
CA ARG A 113 17.29 -0.21 13.82
C ARG A 113 17.44 0.76 12.66
N LEU A 114 16.46 0.80 11.74
CA LEU A 114 16.45 1.74 10.61
C LEU A 114 16.51 3.19 11.10
N ASP A 115 15.63 3.55 12.05
CA ASP A 115 15.57 4.91 12.60
C ASP A 115 16.89 5.36 13.23
N ARG A 116 17.62 4.42 13.89
CA ARG A 116 18.87 4.72 14.54
C ARG A 116 20.06 4.78 13.57
N ASP A 117 20.17 3.79 12.68
CA ASP A 117 21.39 3.54 11.92
C ASP A 117 21.30 4.06 10.46
N HIS A 118 20.10 4.10 9.91
CA HIS A 118 19.83 4.41 8.50
C HIS A 118 18.54 5.22 8.31
N PRO A 119 18.40 6.38 8.96
CA PRO A 119 17.20 7.21 8.81
C PRO A 119 17.00 7.55 7.32
N ASP A 120 15.78 7.52 6.85
CA ASP A 120 15.36 7.80 5.47
C ASP A 120 15.89 6.83 4.39
N ALA A 121 16.51 5.71 4.77
CA ALA A 121 16.98 4.72 3.80
C ALA A 121 15.87 3.83 3.24
N LEU A 122 14.77 3.65 3.98
CA LEU A 122 13.65 2.81 3.60
C LEU A 122 12.31 3.55 3.67
N MET A 123 11.51 3.38 2.64
CA MET A 123 10.11 3.76 2.61
C MET A 123 9.25 2.51 2.40
N LEU A 124 8.25 2.31 3.26
CA LEU A 124 7.27 1.24 3.07
C LEU A 124 6.19 1.68 2.07
N ALA A 125 5.82 0.78 1.16
CA ALA A 125 4.93 1.08 0.03
C ALA A 125 3.45 1.16 0.46
N PHE A 126 3.09 2.19 1.20
CA PHE A 126 1.70 2.55 1.49
C PHE A 126 1.17 3.48 0.40
N GLN A 127 0.76 2.89 -0.71
CA GLN A 127 0.38 3.58 -1.94
C GLN A 127 -0.78 4.58 -1.75
N ARG A 128 -1.68 4.36 -0.78
CA ARG A 128 -2.82 5.25 -0.53
C ARG A 128 -2.41 6.67 -0.15
N ARG A 129 -1.27 6.85 0.49
CA ARG A 129 -0.73 8.18 0.81
C ARG A 129 -0.40 9.01 -0.44
N PHE A 130 -0.23 8.35 -1.58
CA PHE A 130 0.09 8.96 -2.88
C PHE A 130 -1.12 9.01 -3.83
N ASP A 131 -2.28 8.48 -3.42
CA ASP A 131 -3.52 8.63 -4.19
C ASP A 131 -3.99 10.08 -4.18
N ALA A 132 -4.17 10.65 -5.37
CA ALA A 132 -4.52 12.07 -5.52
C ALA A 132 -5.84 12.44 -4.83
N SER A 133 -6.83 11.52 -4.81
CA SER A 133 -8.10 11.77 -4.15
C SER A 133 -7.98 11.78 -2.63
N LEU A 134 -7.19 10.86 -2.07
CA LEU A 134 -6.93 10.82 -0.64
C LEU A 134 -6.07 12.01 -0.19
N GLN A 135 -5.08 12.42 -0.99
CA GLN A 135 -4.31 13.64 -0.72
C GLN A 135 -5.22 14.89 -0.71
N TYR A 136 -6.11 14.98 -1.68
CA TYR A 136 -7.07 16.09 -1.73
C TYR A 136 -8.07 16.04 -0.59
N ALA A 137 -8.58 14.86 -0.23
CA ALA A 137 -9.45 14.69 0.93
C ALA A 137 -8.75 15.10 2.23
N LYS A 138 -7.46 14.76 2.38
CA LYS A 138 -6.66 15.21 3.52
C LYS A 138 -6.52 16.74 3.55
N GLN A 139 -6.20 17.37 2.43
CA GLN A 139 -6.10 18.83 2.33
C GLN A 139 -7.42 19.50 2.72
N LEU A 140 -8.56 18.97 2.28
CA LEU A 140 -9.89 19.48 2.65
C LEU A 140 -10.15 19.31 4.15
N ALA A 141 -9.85 18.16 4.73
CA ALA A 141 -10.01 17.92 6.16
C ALA A 141 -9.12 18.86 6.98
N ASP A 142 -7.85 19.00 6.60
CA ASP A 142 -6.88 19.88 7.27
C ASP A 142 -7.26 21.37 7.15
N SER A 143 -7.97 21.76 6.09
CA SER A 143 -8.46 23.15 5.93
C SER A 143 -9.60 23.51 6.88
N GLY A 144 -10.19 22.54 7.58
CA GLY A 144 -11.31 22.75 8.49
C GLY A 144 -12.67 22.91 7.81
N VAL A 145 -12.80 22.69 6.51
CA VAL A 145 -14.06 22.87 5.75
C VAL A 145 -15.23 22.01 6.24
N ILE A 146 -14.92 20.90 6.94
CA ILE A 146 -15.91 20.01 7.55
C ILE A 146 -15.97 20.14 9.08
N GLY A 147 -15.30 21.13 9.66
CA GLY A 147 -15.13 21.25 11.11
C GLY A 147 -14.18 20.20 11.69
N ARG A 148 -14.22 19.99 13.00
CA ARG A 148 -13.39 19.00 13.68
C ARG A 148 -13.79 17.58 13.25
N VAL A 149 -12.83 16.81 12.76
CA VAL A 149 -13.03 15.39 12.41
C VAL A 149 -13.22 14.57 13.68
N PHE A 150 -14.30 13.80 13.74
CA PHE A 150 -14.65 12.95 14.89
C PHE A 150 -14.84 11.46 14.54
N LYS A 151 -14.99 11.15 13.25
CA LYS A 151 -15.13 9.75 12.82
C LYS A 151 -14.56 9.54 11.43
N ILE A 152 -13.92 8.39 11.21
CA ILE A 152 -13.48 7.92 9.89
C ILE A 152 -14.03 6.52 9.66
N TYR A 153 -14.56 6.29 8.47
CA TYR A 153 -14.88 4.96 7.96
C TYR A 153 -13.98 4.67 6.78
N SER A 154 -13.37 3.49 6.74
CA SER A 154 -12.54 3.06 5.61
C SER A 154 -12.83 1.59 5.28
N ALA A 155 -13.12 1.30 4.02
CA ALA A 155 -13.40 -0.04 3.53
C ALA A 155 -12.36 -0.47 2.48
N LEU A 156 -12.01 -1.75 2.53
CA LEU A 156 -11.27 -2.45 1.49
C LEU A 156 -11.86 -3.84 1.32
N GLU A 157 -12.50 -4.06 0.19
CA GLU A 157 -13.16 -5.33 -0.09
C GLU A 157 -12.72 -5.85 -1.45
N ASP A 158 -12.26 -7.09 -1.47
CA ASP A 158 -11.77 -7.76 -2.68
C ASP A 158 -12.90 -8.57 -3.32
N SER A 159 -12.97 -8.55 -4.64
CA SER A 159 -14.09 -9.13 -5.39
C SER A 159 -13.90 -10.59 -5.74
N ASN A 160 -12.71 -11.11 -5.61
CA ASN A 160 -12.36 -12.42 -6.13
C ASN A 160 -11.70 -13.29 -5.07
N PRO A 161 -11.88 -14.61 -5.20
CA PRO A 161 -11.07 -15.53 -4.44
C PRO A 161 -9.60 -15.24 -4.70
N ALA A 162 -8.80 -15.37 -3.66
CA ALA A 162 -7.36 -15.26 -3.80
C ALA A 162 -6.86 -16.24 -4.88
N PRO A 163 -5.87 -15.87 -5.69
CA PRO A 163 -5.30 -16.78 -6.67
C PRO A 163 -4.82 -18.08 -6.03
N ASN A 164 -4.90 -19.19 -6.79
CA ASN A 164 -4.38 -20.47 -6.31
C ASN A 164 -2.93 -20.30 -5.86
N GLY A 165 -2.64 -20.80 -4.65
CA GLY A 165 -1.32 -20.71 -4.06
C GLY A 165 -1.00 -19.36 -3.38
N TYR A 166 -1.94 -18.42 -3.33
CA TYR A 166 -1.77 -17.18 -2.58
C TYR A 166 -1.65 -17.50 -1.08
N GLN A 167 -0.58 -17.03 -0.47
CA GLN A 167 -0.36 -17.11 0.97
C GLN A 167 -0.49 -15.72 1.58
N SER A 168 -1.25 -15.63 2.66
CA SER A 168 -1.52 -14.38 3.36
C SER A 168 -1.19 -14.55 4.84
N SER A 169 -0.72 -13.48 5.46
CA SER A 169 -0.56 -13.39 6.92
C SER A 169 -1.88 -13.23 7.68
N GLY A 170 -3.01 -13.28 6.98
CA GLY A 170 -4.35 -13.08 7.51
C GLY A 170 -5.00 -11.80 7.01
N ILE A 171 -6.35 -11.73 7.08
CA ILE A 171 -7.11 -10.60 6.51
C ILE A 171 -6.72 -9.25 7.14
N LEU A 172 -6.49 -9.23 8.45
CA LEU A 172 -6.13 -7.99 9.13
C LEU A 172 -4.72 -7.50 8.74
N PRO A 173 -3.64 -8.27 8.90
CA PRO A 173 -2.30 -7.79 8.55
C PRO A 173 -2.10 -7.60 7.04
N ASP A 174 -2.82 -8.30 6.19
CA ASP A 174 -2.65 -8.20 4.74
C ASP A 174 -3.51 -7.11 4.09
N MET A 175 -4.78 -6.97 4.51
CA MET A 175 -5.72 -6.02 3.94
C MET A 175 -5.88 -4.77 4.80
N SER A 176 -6.23 -4.92 6.09
CA SER A 176 -6.55 -3.76 6.92
C SER A 176 -5.36 -2.84 7.19
N VAL A 177 -4.13 -3.31 6.98
CA VAL A 177 -2.93 -2.48 7.11
C VAL A 177 -2.98 -1.22 6.24
N HIS A 178 -3.57 -1.31 5.05
CA HIS A 178 -3.77 -0.16 4.17
C HIS A 178 -4.75 0.86 4.75
N ASN A 179 -5.83 0.40 5.36
CA ASN A 179 -6.85 1.26 5.98
C ASN A 179 -6.33 1.88 7.27
N VAL A 180 -5.61 1.10 8.08
CA VAL A 180 -4.98 1.59 9.32
C VAL A 180 -3.95 2.66 9.00
N ASP A 181 -3.04 2.39 8.06
CA ASP A 181 -2.04 3.36 7.63
C ASP A 181 -2.68 4.66 7.11
N GLU A 182 -3.69 4.55 6.27
CA GLU A 182 -4.46 5.68 5.76
C GLU A 182 -5.06 6.52 6.88
N ILE A 183 -5.69 5.88 7.88
CA ILE A 183 -6.30 6.57 9.01
C ILE A 183 -5.24 7.27 9.88
N LEU A 184 -4.12 6.62 10.16
CA LEU A 184 -3.01 7.23 10.89
C LEU A 184 -2.44 8.44 10.14
N TRP A 185 -2.30 8.33 8.83
CA TRP A 185 -1.81 9.42 7.98
C TRP A 185 -2.82 10.57 7.87
N LEU A 186 -4.11 10.28 7.69
CA LEU A 186 -5.17 11.31 7.64
C LEU A 186 -5.26 12.11 8.94
N THR A 187 -5.13 11.42 10.08
CA THR A 187 -5.31 12.03 11.39
C THR A 187 -4.03 12.57 12.02
N GLY A 188 -2.86 12.07 11.62
CA GLY A 188 -1.58 12.32 12.29
C GLY A 188 -1.53 11.78 13.73
N ARG A 189 -2.44 10.86 14.11
CA ARG A 189 -2.63 10.38 15.48
C ARG A 189 -2.48 8.86 15.56
N THR A 190 -2.17 8.37 16.75
CA THR A 190 -2.10 6.94 17.08
C THR A 190 -3.31 6.55 17.94
N PRO A 191 -4.01 5.45 17.66
CA PRO A 191 -5.14 5.01 18.47
C PRO A 191 -4.67 4.52 19.85
N SER A 192 -5.47 4.81 20.87
CA SER A 192 -5.25 4.34 22.24
C SER A 192 -5.84 2.95 22.50
N LYS A 193 -6.86 2.55 21.71
CA LYS A 193 -7.53 1.25 21.81
C LYS A 193 -7.92 0.73 20.43
N ALA A 194 -7.94 -0.60 20.30
CA ALA A 194 -8.42 -1.30 19.11
C ALA A 194 -9.28 -2.49 19.51
N LEU A 195 -10.32 -2.76 18.70
CA LEU A 195 -11.13 -3.97 18.76
C LEU A 195 -11.26 -4.53 17.35
N ALA A 196 -10.96 -5.80 17.16
CA ALA A 196 -11.17 -6.49 15.90
C ALA A 196 -12.17 -7.65 16.09
N ILE A 197 -13.07 -7.80 15.13
CA ILE A 197 -14.02 -8.90 15.06
C ILE A 197 -13.94 -9.47 13.66
N GLY A 198 -13.72 -10.77 13.56
CA GLY A 198 -13.67 -11.48 12.28
C GLY A 198 -14.69 -12.60 12.22
N ALA A 199 -15.10 -12.95 11.02
CA ALA A 199 -16.00 -14.06 10.75
C ALA A 199 -15.58 -14.85 9.51
N ARG A 200 -15.98 -16.12 9.48
CA ARG A 200 -15.98 -16.94 8.26
C ARG A 200 -17.42 -17.04 7.79
N ILE A 201 -17.73 -16.29 6.74
CA ILE A 201 -19.10 -16.13 6.26
C ILE A 201 -19.32 -16.98 5.01
N TYR A 202 -18.28 -17.14 4.19
CA TYR A 202 -18.40 -17.82 2.91
C TYR A 202 -17.89 -19.26 3.02
N SER A 203 -18.71 -20.21 2.56
CA SER A 203 -18.37 -21.65 2.55
C SER A 203 -17.17 -21.99 1.65
N HIS A 204 -16.82 -21.07 0.76
CA HIS A 204 -15.68 -21.19 -0.16
C HIS A 204 -14.55 -20.25 0.25
N ALA A 205 -14.43 -19.97 1.54
CA ALA A 205 -13.38 -19.10 2.03
C ALA A 205 -12.03 -19.47 1.40
N HIS A 206 -11.56 -18.64 0.51
CA HIS A 206 -10.29 -18.79 -0.17
C HIS A 206 -9.16 -18.27 0.74
N THR A 207 -9.33 -18.49 2.02
CA THR A 207 -8.30 -18.22 3.00
C THR A 207 -7.30 -19.35 2.95
N THR A 208 -6.09 -19.02 2.64
CA THR A 208 -4.96 -19.93 2.65
C THR A 208 -4.57 -20.34 4.06
N CYS A 209 -5.01 -19.61 5.06
CA CYS A 209 -4.88 -19.93 6.47
C CYS A 209 -6.21 -20.50 6.99
N LYS A 210 -6.19 -21.74 7.49
CA LYS A 210 -7.40 -22.41 8.03
C LYS A 210 -8.02 -21.71 9.23
N GLU A 211 -7.27 -20.85 9.90
CA GLU A 211 -7.68 -20.11 11.10
C GLU A 211 -8.01 -18.64 10.82
N ASP A 212 -7.84 -18.19 9.58
CA ASP A 212 -8.13 -16.81 9.18
C ASP A 212 -9.63 -16.58 8.94
N PHE A 213 -10.01 -15.32 8.88
CA PHE A 213 -11.34 -14.83 8.55
C PHE A 213 -11.41 -14.44 7.08
N ASP A 214 -12.62 -14.42 6.52
CA ASP A 214 -12.91 -13.90 5.19
C ASP A 214 -13.59 -12.53 5.21
N ASP A 215 -14.05 -12.12 6.38
CA ASP A 215 -14.65 -10.82 6.65
C ASP A 215 -14.25 -10.33 8.04
N ALA A 216 -13.91 -9.04 8.19
CA ALA A 216 -13.52 -8.49 9.45
C ALA A 216 -13.85 -7.00 9.60
N LEU A 217 -14.15 -6.62 10.83
CA LEU A 217 -14.33 -5.25 11.27
C LEU A 217 -13.26 -4.91 12.30
N LEU A 218 -12.72 -3.69 12.17
CA LEU A 218 -11.76 -3.14 13.13
C LEU A 218 -12.27 -1.76 13.59
N TYR A 219 -12.31 -1.56 14.91
CA TYR A 219 -12.56 -0.27 15.53
C TYR A 219 -11.31 0.25 16.19
N LEU A 220 -11.02 1.54 15.97
CA LEU A 220 -9.90 2.27 16.54
C LEU A 220 -10.44 3.47 17.34
N TRP A 221 -9.96 3.67 18.57
CA TRP A 221 -10.26 4.83 19.39
C TRP A 221 -9.03 5.70 19.57
N PHE A 222 -9.19 6.99 19.31
CA PHE A 222 -8.15 8.01 19.46
C PHE A 222 -8.56 8.92 20.63
N ASP A 223 -8.21 8.50 21.82
CA ASP A 223 -8.66 9.12 23.06
C ASP A 223 -10.21 9.18 23.16
N ASN A 224 -10.80 10.34 23.39
CA ASN A 224 -12.25 10.47 23.57
C ASN A 224 -12.95 11.30 22.48
N ASP A 225 -12.26 11.67 21.43
CA ASP A 225 -12.75 12.65 20.47
C ASP A 225 -12.80 12.14 19.00
N LEU A 226 -12.18 11.01 18.70
CA LEU A 226 -12.15 10.45 17.37
C LEU A 226 -12.26 8.93 17.43
N VAL A 227 -13.08 8.37 16.56
CA VAL A 227 -13.15 6.92 16.32
C VAL A 227 -12.96 6.62 14.84
N ALA A 228 -12.37 5.46 14.53
CA ALA A 228 -12.34 4.98 13.17
C ALA A 228 -12.88 3.55 13.09
N GLN A 229 -13.56 3.26 11.99
CA GLN A 229 -14.07 1.94 11.65
C GLN A 229 -13.45 1.49 10.34
N VAL A 230 -12.89 0.30 10.35
CA VAL A 230 -12.36 -0.37 9.16
C VAL A 230 -13.21 -1.58 8.85
N GLN A 231 -13.55 -1.77 7.58
CA GLN A 231 -14.22 -2.95 7.06
C GLN A 231 -13.35 -3.58 5.98
N VAL A 232 -13.06 -4.86 6.11
CA VAL A 232 -12.30 -5.62 5.11
C VAL A 232 -13.01 -6.93 4.80
N SER A 233 -13.05 -7.29 3.51
CA SER A 233 -13.63 -8.54 3.05
C SER A 233 -12.84 -9.11 1.87
N ARG A 234 -12.73 -10.45 1.81
CA ARG A 234 -12.11 -11.15 0.66
C ARG A 234 -13.14 -11.65 -0.36
N ASN A 235 -14.40 -11.41 -0.14
CA ASN A 235 -15.49 -12.02 -0.91
C ASN A 235 -16.60 -11.04 -1.25
N HIS A 236 -16.22 -9.86 -1.70
CA HIS A 236 -17.22 -8.86 -2.08
C HIS A 236 -17.76 -9.10 -3.49
N VAL A 237 -18.96 -9.68 -3.58
CA VAL A 237 -19.57 -10.16 -4.83
C VAL A 237 -19.82 -9.09 -5.89
N SER A 238 -19.87 -7.83 -5.50
CA SER A 238 -20.19 -6.73 -6.41
C SER A 238 -18.97 -6.04 -7.01
N GLY A 239 -17.77 -6.51 -6.74
CA GLY A 239 -16.54 -5.96 -7.29
C GLY A 239 -15.57 -5.46 -6.21
N TYR A 240 -14.44 -4.94 -6.65
CA TYR A 240 -13.43 -4.36 -5.78
C TYR A 240 -13.92 -3.03 -5.20
N ARG A 241 -13.89 -2.88 -3.87
CA ARG A 241 -14.33 -1.67 -3.17
C ARG A 241 -13.21 -1.08 -2.34
N VAL A 242 -12.92 0.18 -2.60
CA VAL A 242 -12.10 1.03 -1.74
C VAL A 242 -12.88 2.31 -1.47
N GLU A 243 -13.21 2.55 -0.22
CA GLU A 243 -14.02 3.70 0.18
C GLU A 243 -13.49 4.28 1.49
N THR A 244 -13.45 5.60 1.58
CA THR A 244 -13.15 6.31 2.81
C THR A 244 -14.11 7.45 3.01
N VAL A 245 -14.69 7.56 4.20
CA VAL A 245 -15.57 8.65 4.60
C VAL A 245 -15.00 9.31 5.85
N ILE A 246 -14.74 10.62 5.76
CA ILE A 246 -14.25 11.44 6.86
C ILE A 246 -15.42 12.30 7.34
N PHE A 247 -15.83 12.14 8.61
CA PHE A 247 -16.92 12.86 9.21
C PHE A 247 -16.40 13.96 10.12
N GLY A 248 -16.82 15.17 9.85
CA GLY A 248 -16.56 16.34 10.67
C GLY A 248 -17.87 16.92 11.26
N GLU A 249 -17.75 17.83 12.21
CA GLU A 249 -18.90 18.45 12.88
C GLU A 249 -19.77 19.29 11.93
N GLU A 250 -19.20 19.76 10.82
CA GLU A 250 -19.88 20.63 9.86
C GLU A 250 -20.10 20.00 8.49
N GLY A 251 -19.64 18.74 8.29
CA GLY A 251 -19.81 18.05 7.02
C GLY A 251 -19.05 16.75 6.93
N GLN A 252 -18.93 16.21 5.73
CA GLN A 252 -18.22 14.97 5.49
C GLN A 252 -17.56 14.97 4.12
N ILE A 253 -16.49 14.17 3.99
CA ILE A 253 -15.77 13.96 2.74
C ILE A 253 -15.86 12.49 2.39
N HIS A 254 -16.24 12.17 1.16
CA HIS A 254 -16.26 10.82 0.63
C HIS A 254 -15.19 10.65 -0.43
N VAL A 255 -14.40 9.60 -0.32
CA VAL A 255 -13.44 9.14 -1.31
C VAL A 255 -13.80 7.73 -1.73
N GLY A 256 -14.01 7.51 -3.03
CA GLY A 256 -14.49 6.26 -3.55
C GLY A 256 -15.95 6.00 -3.18
N ARG A 257 -16.75 5.61 -4.14
CA ARG A 257 -18.11 5.14 -3.94
C ARG A 257 -18.29 3.84 -4.68
N PHE A 258 -18.91 2.91 -4.03
CA PHE A 258 -19.11 1.57 -4.54
C PHE A 258 -19.85 1.54 -5.90
N ASP A 259 -20.79 2.43 -6.10
CA ASP A 259 -21.82 2.30 -7.13
C ASP A 259 -21.59 3.10 -8.41
N GLN A 260 -20.61 4.01 -8.49
CA GLN A 260 -20.52 4.86 -9.68
C GLN A 260 -19.14 5.26 -10.19
N LYS A 261 -18.21 5.63 -9.34
CA LYS A 261 -16.84 6.00 -9.73
C LYS A 261 -15.94 5.85 -8.50
N PRO A 262 -15.12 4.82 -8.40
CA PRO A 262 -14.30 4.54 -7.22
C PRO A 262 -13.34 5.68 -6.85
N PHE A 263 -13.39 6.79 -7.59
CA PHE A 263 -12.42 7.86 -7.52
C PHE A 263 -13.04 9.26 -7.46
N GLU A 264 -14.30 9.35 -7.12
CA GLU A 264 -14.95 10.63 -6.92
C GLU A 264 -14.75 11.10 -5.47
N VAL A 265 -14.33 12.35 -5.29
CA VAL A 265 -14.36 13.03 -4.00
C VAL A 265 -15.64 13.84 -3.92
N VAL A 266 -16.49 13.54 -2.95
CA VAL A 266 -17.70 14.32 -2.68
C VAL A 266 -17.55 14.98 -1.32
N VAL A 267 -17.70 16.29 -1.28
CA VAL A 267 -17.76 17.07 -0.05
C VAL A 267 -19.21 17.44 0.22
N GLU A 268 -19.71 17.06 1.39
CA GLU A 268 -21.01 17.49 1.89
C GLU A 268 -20.79 18.28 3.17
N ALA A 269 -21.03 19.58 3.12
CA ALA A 269 -20.95 20.47 4.25
C ALA A 269 -22.24 21.31 4.34
N TYR A 270 -22.80 21.46 5.51
CA TYR A 270 -24.07 22.12 5.86
C TYR A 270 -24.83 22.75 4.68
N GLY A 271 -25.73 21.97 4.06
CA GLY A 271 -26.58 22.42 2.94
C GLY A 271 -25.85 22.70 1.62
N ARG A 272 -24.57 22.46 1.55
CA ARG A 272 -23.78 22.57 0.30
C ARG A 272 -23.27 21.20 -0.08
N ARG A 273 -23.68 20.75 -1.26
CA ARG A 273 -23.12 19.55 -1.89
C ARG A 273 -22.27 19.99 -3.05
N GLY A 274 -20.97 19.71 -3.00
CA GLY A 274 -20.04 19.96 -4.07
C GLY A 274 -19.39 18.67 -4.55
N ARG A 275 -19.18 18.53 -5.84
CA ARG A 275 -18.29 17.53 -6.42
C ARG A 275 -16.97 18.23 -6.71
N ALA A 276 -15.88 17.69 -6.20
CA ALA A 276 -14.55 18.11 -6.61
C ALA A 276 -13.95 16.99 -7.45
N GLU A 277 -13.70 17.26 -8.71
CA GLU A 277 -12.89 16.36 -9.54
C GLU A 277 -11.43 16.71 -9.30
N PRO A 278 -10.61 15.81 -8.74
CA PRO A 278 -9.18 15.98 -8.78
C PRO A 278 -8.75 16.04 -10.23
N LEU A 279 -7.85 16.95 -10.56
CA LEU A 279 -7.19 17.00 -11.85
C LEU A 279 -6.80 15.56 -12.25
N ALA A 280 -7.28 15.17 -13.44
CA ALA A 280 -7.19 13.80 -13.92
C ALA A 280 -5.75 13.29 -13.88
N PHE A 281 -5.41 12.59 -12.82
CA PHE A 281 -4.26 11.71 -12.81
C PHE A 281 -4.71 10.34 -13.31
N GLN A 282 -4.00 9.83 -14.30
CA GLN A 282 -4.12 8.44 -14.71
C GLN A 282 -3.92 7.58 -13.47
N ARG A 283 -4.91 6.78 -13.18
CA ARG A 283 -4.88 5.86 -12.07
C ARG A 283 -4.42 4.51 -12.55
N PHE A 284 -3.60 3.90 -11.73
CA PHE A 284 -2.93 2.59 -11.81
C PHE A 284 -3.52 1.58 -12.77
#